data_429165a18307b58ae0004c18b33dd85b
#
_entry.id   429165a18307b58ae0004c18b33dd85b
#
_cell.length_a   1.000
_cell.length_b   1.000
_cell.length_c   1.000
_cell.angle_alpha   90.00
_cell.angle_beta   90.00
_cell.angle_gamma   90.00
#
_symmetry.space_group_name_H-M   'P 1'
#
loop_
_entity.id
_entity.type
_entity.pdbx_description
1 polymer ?
#
loop_
_entity_poly.entity_id
_entity_poly.type
_entity_poly.pdbx_seq_one_letter_code
_entity_poly.pdbx_strand_id
1 'polypeptide(L)'
;MAIYDYSAIEKKRHKYWEENKTFATDVWDFSKPKYYVLDMFPYPSGVGLHAGHPEGYTATDIMSRMKRMQGYNVLHPMGYDSFGLPAEQYAVDTGNHPNGFTQKNIQTFSGQLKELGFDYDWDKVVATSDPEFYKWAQWIF
;
A
#
# COMPACT_ATOMS: atom_id res chain seq x y z
N MET A 1 -23.85 -17.33 25.47
CA MET A 1 -22.57 -17.37 24.74
C MET A 1 -22.25 -15.96 24.29
N ALA A 2 -21.05 -15.47 24.57
CA ALA A 2 -20.63 -14.19 24.02
C ALA A 2 -20.56 -14.31 22.50
N ILE A 3 -21.26 -13.45 21.79
CA ILE A 3 -21.20 -13.39 20.32
C ILE A 3 -19.81 -12.83 19.96
N TYR A 4 -19.08 -13.53 19.11
CA TYR A 4 -17.79 -13.05 18.60
C TYR A 4 -18.01 -11.78 17.74
N ASP A 5 -17.65 -10.62 18.30
CA ASP A 5 -17.78 -9.33 17.62
C ASP A 5 -16.49 -9.04 16.82
N TYR A 6 -16.42 -9.57 15.60
CA TYR A 6 -15.28 -9.36 14.70
C TYR A 6 -15.09 -7.87 14.38
N SER A 7 -16.16 -7.11 14.17
CA SER A 7 -16.07 -5.69 13.78
C SER A 7 -15.41 -4.84 14.88
N ALA A 8 -15.74 -5.08 16.16
CA ALA A 8 -15.08 -4.39 17.27
C ALA A 8 -13.60 -4.78 17.40
N ILE A 9 -13.28 -6.05 17.14
CA ILE A 9 -11.90 -6.57 17.19
C ILE A 9 -11.06 -5.96 16.06
N GLU A 10 -11.57 -5.95 14.83
CA GLU A 10 -10.90 -5.38 13.67
C GLU A 10 -10.59 -3.90 13.89
N LYS A 11 -11.58 -3.08 14.23
CA LYS A 11 -11.40 -1.65 14.53
C LYS A 11 -10.33 -1.40 15.61
N LYS A 12 -10.35 -2.21 16.68
CA LYS A 12 -9.36 -2.13 17.74
C LYS A 12 -7.95 -2.46 17.23
N ARG A 13 -7.81 -3.47 16.35
CA ARG A 13 -6.52 -3.88 15.82
C ARG A 13 -5.98 -2.88 14.81
N HIS A 14 -6.80 -2.39 13.88
CA HIS A 14 -6.39 -1.37 12.91
C HIS A 14 -5.89 -0.11 13.62
N LYS A 15 -6.65 0.38 14.60
CA LYS A 15 -6.24 1.51 15.43
C LYS A 15 -4.89 1.25 16.12
N TYR A 16 -4.71 0.10 16.73
CA TYR A 16 -3.45 -0.26 17.38
C TYR A 16 -2.27 -0.28 16.40
N TRP A 17 -2.45 -0.86 15.22
CA TRP A 17 -1.39 -0.94 14.21
C TRP A 17 -0.97 0.43 13.68
N GLU A 18 -1.93 1.32 13.47
CA GLU A 18 -1.65 2.70 13.05
C GLU A 18 -0.92 3.50 14.14
N GLU A 19 -1.44 3.49 15.37
CA GLU A 19 -0.85 4.26 16.48
C GLU A 19 0.56 3.79 16.85
N ASN A 20 0.83 2.49 16.72
CA ASN A 20 2.12 1.90 17.09
C ASN A 20 3.04 1.65 15.89
N LYS A 21 2.63 2.00 14.68
CA LYS A 21 3.38 1.72 13.44
C LYS A 21 3.90 0.28 13.41
N THR A 22 3.02 -0.67 13.71
CA THR A 22 3.37 -2.07 14.03
C THR A 22 4.18 -2.75 12.91
N PHE A 23 3.97 -2.32 11.66
CA PHE A 23 4.61 -2.91 10.48
C PHE A 23 5.73 -2.04 9.89
N ALA A 24 6.06 -0.93 10.53
CA ALA A 24 7.17 -0.09 10.11
C ALA A 24 8.50 -0.84 10.20
N THR A 25 9.36 -0.60 9.22
CA THR A 25 10.61 -1.33 9.05
C THR A 25 11.80 -0.38 9.10
N ASP A 26 12.72 -0.63 10.03
CA ASP A 26 14.03 0.02 9.98
C ASP A 26 14.91 -0.73 8.98
N VAL A 27 15.07 -0.14 7.80
CA VAL A 27 15.88 -0.72 6.71
C VAL A 27 17.37 -0.75 7.04
N TRP A 28 17.81 -0.04 8.07
CA TRP A 28 19.19 0.02 8.54
C TRP A 28 19.48 -0.93 9.71
N ASP A 29 18.46 -1.59 10.26
CA ASP A 29 18.65 -2.65 11.25
C ASP A 29 19.20 -3.91 10.58
N PHE A 30 20.48 -4.18 10.80
CA PHE A 30 21.20 -5.38 10.32
C PHE A 30 21.31 -6.47 11.38
N SER A 31 20.67 -6.31 12.54
CA SER A 31 20.69 -7.32 13.61
C SER A 31 19.87 -8.57 13.26
N LYS A 32 18.96 -8.46 12.28
CA LYS A 32 18.08 -9.53 11.82
C LYS A 32 18.28 -9.79 10.32
N PRO A 33 18.07 -11.02 9.85
CA PRO A 33 18.05 -11.31 8.43
C PRO A 33 16.94 -10.51 7.75
N LYS A 34 17.23 -9.93 6.59
CA LYS A 34 16.28 -9.10 5.83
C LYS A 34 15.42 -9.94 4.91
N TYR A 35 14.19 -9.54 4.78
CA TYR A 35 13.24 -10.10 3.82
C TYR A 35 12.45 -8.98 3.16
N TYR A 36 12.40 -8.99 1.84
CA TYR A 36 11.67 -8.01 1.05
C TYR A 36 10.49 -8.67 0.35
N VAL A 37 9.30 -8.19 0.63
CA VAL A 37 8.06 -8.63 -0.02
C VAL A 37 7.57 -7.49 -0.89
N LEU A 38 7.32 -7.76 -2.15
CA LEU A 38 6.90 -6.75 -3.12
C LEU A 38 5.64 -7.20 -3.84
N ASP A 39 4.64 -6.32 -3.81
CA ASP A 39 3.42 -6.45 -4.60
C ASP A 39 3.52 -5.65 -5.90
N MET A 40 2.70 -6.03 -6.86
CA MET A 40 2.44 -5.18 -8.03
C MET A 40 1.58 -3.99 -7.58
N PHE A 41 2.10 -2.79 -7.75
CA PHE A 41 1.40 -1.57 -7.36
C PHE A 41 0.12 -1.39 -8.18
N PRO A 42 -1.02 -1.07 -7.55
CA PRO A 42 -2.26 -0.86 -8.27
C PRO A 42 -2.21 0.45 -9.07
N TYR A 43 -2.93 0.46 -10.18
CA TYR A 43 -3.26 1.69 -10.90
C TYR A 43 -4.38 2.44 -10.17
N PRO A 44 -4.18 3.67 -9.70
CA PRO A 44 -5.23 4.44 -9.05
C PRO A 44 -6.16 5.12 -10.09
N SER A 45 -6.60 4.36 -11.09
CA SER A 45 -7.39 4.85 -12.24
C SER A 45 -8.89 4.63 -12.10
N GLY A 46 -9.32 3.88 -11.08
CA GLY A 46 -10.71 3.57 -10.85
C GLY A 46 -11.24 4.10 -9.52
N VAL A 47 -12.51 3.81 -9.24
CA VAL A 47 -13.19 4.22 -7.99
C VAL A 47 -12.69 3.44 -6.76
N GLY A 48 -11.79 2.48 -6.92
CA GLY A 48 -11.25 1.66 -5.84
C GLY A 48 -10.70 0.32 -6.32
N LEU A 49 -10.33 -0.52 -5.36
CA LEU A 49 -9.82 -1.87 -5.60
C LEU A 49 -10.92 -2.76 -6.21
N HIS A 50 -10.54 -3.63 -7.13
CA HIS A 50 -11.38 -4.76 -7.56
C HIS A 50 -10.93 -6.05 -6.85
N ALA A 51 -11.77 -7.09 -6.91
CA ALA A 51 -11.54 -8.35 -6.17
C ALA A 51 -10.19 -9.04 -6.47
N GLY A 52 -9.63 -8.82 -7.65
CA GLY A 52 -8.31 -9.38 -8.02
C GLY A 52 -7.13 -8.76 -7.28
N HIS A 53 -7.24 -7.54 -6.76
CA HIS A 53 -6.17 -6.93 -5.96
C HIS A 53 -5.94 -7.68 -4.64
N PRO A 54 -6.99 -7.90 -3.80
CA PRO A 54 -6.82 -8.63 -2.54
C PRO A 54 -6.32 -10.07 -2.71
N GLU A 55 -6.55 -10.71 -3.84
CA GLU A 55 -6.06 -12.08 -4.10
C GLU A 55 -4.53 -12.16 -3.99
N GLY A 56 -3.81 -11.33 -4.75
CA GLY A 56 -2.34 -11.27 -4.70
C GLY A 56 -1.83 -10.73 -3.36
N TYR A 57 -2.42 -9.64 -2.88
CA TYR A 57 -1.99 -8.96 -1.67
C TYR A 57 -2.19 -9.79 -0.39
N THR A 58 -3.19 -10.67 -0.37
CA THR A 58 -3.38 -11.63 0.73
C THR A 58 -2.23 -12.65 0.78
N ALA A 59 -1.77 -13.12 -0.36
CA ALA A 59 -0.67 -14.08 -0.41
C ALA A 59 0.64 -13.48 0.11
N THR A 60 0.95 -12.25 -0.28
CA THR A 60 2.14 -11.52 0.17
C THR A 60 2.04 -11.11 1.64
N ASP A 61 0.87 -10.71 2.13
CA ASP A 61 0.61 -10.43 3.54
C ASP A 61 0.86 -11.66 4.42
N ILE A 62 0.37 -12.83 4.01
CA ILE A 62 0.61 -14.10 4.73
C ILE A 62 2.12 -14.39 4.79
N MET A 63 2.83 -14.23 3.68
CA MET A 63 4.27 -14.45 3.61
C MET A 63 5.03 -13.46 4.51
N SER A 64 4.68 -12.19 4.44
CA SER A 64 5.26 -11.12 5.25
C SER A 64 5.11 -11.41 6.74
N ARG A 65 3.89 -11.68 7.20
CA ARG A 65 3.60 -12.01 8.60
C ARG A 65 4.33 -13.25 9.06
N MET A 66 4.36 -14.29 8.23
CA MET A 66 5.12 -15.52 8.54
C MET A 66 6.60 -15.21 8.74
N LYS A 67 7.20 -14.41 7.87
CA LYS A 67 8.62 -14.02 7.98
C LYS A 67 8.90 -13.15 9.21
N ARG A 68 7.99 -12.23 9.55
CA ARG A 68 8.10 -11.48 10.82
C ARG A 68 8.07 -12.40 12.04
N MET A 69 7.18 -13.39 12.07
CA MET A 69 7.12 -14.38 13.15
C MET A 69 8.37 -15.27 13.22
N GLN A 70 9.06 -15.48 12.10
CA GLN A 70 10.34 -16.18 12.03
C GLN A 70 11.54 -15.31 12.44
N GLY A 71 11.33 -14.05 12.82
CA GLY A 71 12.37 -13.14 13.30
C GLY A 71 13.09 -12.33 12.21
N TYR A 72 12.57 -12.31 10.99
CA TYR A 72 13.15 -11.46 9.93
C TYR A 72 12.79 -9.98 10.13
N ASN A 73 13.66 -9.10 9.68
CA ASN A 73 13.36 -7.70 9.43
C ASN A 73 12.72 -7.59 8.04
N VAL A 74 11.39 -7.43 8.02
CA VAL A 74 10.60 -7.53 6.78
C VAL A 74 10.21 -6.15 6.29
N LEU A 75 10.58 -5.83 5.06
CA LEU A 75 10.08 -4.69 4.32
C LEU A 75 8.94 -5.15 3.40
N HIS A 76 7.73 -4.68 3.67
CA HIS A 76 6.54 -4.89 2.84
C HIS A 76 5.96 -3.52 2.47
N PRO A 77 6.47 -2.86 1.42
CA PRO A 77 6.03 -1.54 0.99
C PRO A 77 4.79 -1.64 0.13
N MET A 78 4.08 -0.54 0.02
CA MET A 78 3.03 -0.33 -0.97
C MET A 78 3.37 0.88 -1.84
N GLY A 79 2.81 0.92 -3.02
CA GLY A 79 2.93 2.07 -3.92
C GLY A 79 1.74 2.16 -4.85
N TYR A 80 1.79 3.18 -5.70
CA TYR A 80 0.75 3.43 -6.70
C TYR A 80 1.41 3.70 -8.04
N ASP A 81 1.05 2.91 -9.05
CA ASP A 81 1.46 3.17 -10.42
C ASP A 81 0.57 4.27 -10.99
N SER A 82 0.96 5.50 -10.75
CA SER A 82 0.09 6.67 -10.84
C SER A 82 0.29 7.50 -12.11
N PHE A 83 1.26 7.16 -12.95
CA PHE A 83 1.32 7.64 -14.32
C PHE A 83 0.45 6.78 -15.24
N GLY A 84 -0.05 7.36 -16.31
CA GLY A 84 -0.60 6.60 -17.41
C GLY A 84 -1.88 7.16 -18.00
N LEU A 85 -2.27 6.55 -19.10
CA LEU A 85 -3.37 6.94 -19.98
C LEU A 85 -4.72 7.13 -19.25
N PRO A 86 -5.12 6.33 -18.26
CA PRO A 86 -6.42 6.53 -17.60
C PRO A 86 -6.54 7.88 -16.88
N ALA A 87 -5.49 8.36 -16.24
CA ALA A 87 -5.50 9.67 -15.58
C ALA A 87 -5.46 10.81 -16.60
N GLU A 88 -4.72 10.62 -17.68
CA GLU A 88 -4.63 11.58 -18.80
C GLU A 88 -5.97 11.68 -19.52
N GLN A 89 -6.62 10.57 -19.82
CA GLN A 89 -7.94 10.54 -20.47
C GLN A 89 -9.00 11.23 -19.61
N TYR A 90 -9.01 10.96 -18.32
CA TYR A 90 -9.89 11.66 -17.37
C TYR A 90 -9.66 13.18 -17.43
N ALA A 91 -8.41 13.63 -17.51
CA ALA A 91 -8.07 15.04 -17.60
C ALA A 91 -8.60 15.67 -18.91
N VAL A 92 -8.47 14.96 -20.02
CA VAL A 92 -9.00 15.40 -21.32
C VAL A 92 -10.52 15.49 -21.30
N ASP A 93 -11.20 14.48 -20.77
CA ASP A 93 -12.66 14.37 -20.79
C ASP A 93 -13.33 15.39 -19.85
N THR A 94 -12.66 15.73 -18.76
CA THR A 94 -13.26 16.58 -17.70
C THR A 94 -12.68 18.00 -17.63
N GLY A 95 -11.57 18.26 -18.31
CA GLY A 95 -10.84 19.52 -18.19
C GLY A 95 -10.13 19.72 -16.84
N ASN A 96 -10.03 18.68 -16.01
CA ASN A 96 -9.37 18.74 -14.72
C ASN A 96 -7.91 18.29 -14.80
N HIS A 97 -7.09 18.81 -13.89
CA HIS A 97 -5.69 18.38 -13.82
C HIS A 97 -5.60 16.92 -13.34
N PRO A 98 -4.85 16.04 -14.02
CA PRO A 98 -4.80 14.61 -13.70
C PRO A 98 -4.34 14.31 -12.27
N ASN A 99 -3.43 15.11 -11.73
CA ASN A 99 -2.90 14.93 -10.37
C ASN A 99 -4.00 14.95 -9.30
N GLY A 100 -4.97 15.86 -9.38
CA GLY A 100 -6.06 15.94 -8.39
C GLY A 100 -6.90 14.66 -8.34
N PHE A 101 -7.22 14.10 -9.49
CA PHE A 101 -7.91 12.83 -9.62
C PHE A 101 -7.07 11.67 -9.06
N THR A 102 -5.80 11.59 -9.46
CA THR A 102 -4.86 10.56 -9.00
C THR A 102 -4.72 10.56 -7.48
N GLN A 103 -4.49 11.72 -6.87
CA GLN A 103 -4.35 11.83 -5.41
C GLN A 103 -5.61 11.41 -4.65
N LYS A 104 -6.79 11.77 -5.14
CA LYS A 104 -8.05 11.33 -4.56
C LYS A 104 -8.21 9.80 -4.62
N ASN A 105 -7.85 9.19 -5.74
CA ASN A 105 -7.91 7.75 -5.90
C ASN A 105 -6.89 7.04 -5.01
N ILE A 106 -5.67 7.54 -4.89
CA ILE A 106 -4.66 7.02 -3.97
C ILE A 106 -5.19 6.99 -2.53
N GLN A 107 -5.86 8.05 -2.08
CA GLN A 107 -6.48 8.07 -0.76
C GLN A 107 -7.56 7.00 -0.59
N THR A 108 -8.40 6.80 -1.61
CA THR A 108 -9.43 5.76 -1.60
C THR A 108 -8.82 4.37 -1.53
N PHE A 109 -7.83 4.09 -2.38
CA PHE A 109 -7.12 2.80 -2.39
C PHE A 109 -6.42 2.53 -1.06
N SER A 110 -5.71 3.54 -0.53
CA SER A 110 -5.05 3.43 0.78
C SER A 110 -6.04 3.09 1.90
N GLY A 111 -7.21 3.76 1.91
CA GLY A 111 -8.27 3.47 2.87
C GLY A 111 -8.76 2.02 2.78
N GLN A 112 -9.03 1.55 1.56
CA GLN A 112 -9.50 0.18 1.33
C GLN A 112 -8.46 -0.87 1.71
N LEU A 113 -7.17 -0.64 1.40
CA LEU A 113 -6.07 -1.54 1.80
C LEU A 113 -5.91 -1.61 3.33
N LYS A 114 -6.08 -0.49 4.02
CA LYS A 114 -6.08 -0.43 5.48
C LYS A 114 -7.26 -1.18 6.09
N GLU A 115 -8.46 -1.04 5.52
CA GLU A 115 -9.65 -1.80 5.97
C GLU A 115 -9.48 -3.31 5.80
N LEU A 116 -8.76 -3.76 4.77
CA LEU A 116 -8.40 -5.17 4.61
C LEU A 116 -7.35 -5.66 5.61
N GLY A 117 -6.69 -4.73 6.31
CA GLY A 117 -5.77 -5.03 7.40
C GLY A 117 -4.42 -5.59 6.98
N PHE A 118 -3.97 -5.32 5.76
CA PHE A 118 -2.65 -5.75 5.28
C PHE A 118 -1.50 -5.12 6.07
N ASP A 119 -0.37 -5.84 6.20
CA ASP A 119 0.79 -5.46 7.01
C ASP A 119 1.81 -4.59 6.27
N TYR A 120 1.32 -3.68 5.41
CA TYR A 120 2.18 -2.75 4.71
C TYR A 120 2.87 -1.75 5.64
N ASP A 121 4.11 -1.43 5.29
CA ASP A 121 4.83 -0.29 5.90
C ASP A 121 4.34 1.02 5.28
N TRP A 122 3.37 1.65 5.94
CA TRP A 122 2.75 2.88 5.46
C TRP A 122 3.68 4.10 5.46
N ASP A 123 4.84 4.01 6.12
CA ASP A 123 5.90 5.03 6.04
C ASP A 123 6.77 4.86 4.77
N LYS A 124 6.61 3.77 4.03
CA LYS A 124 7.34 3.44 2.81
C LYS A 124 6.47 3.42 1.55
N VAL A 125 5.38 4.16 1.57
CA VAL A 125 4.48 4.29 0.40
C VAL A 125 5.11 5.23 -0.62
N VAL A 126 5.00 4.86 -1.89
CA VAL A 126 5.47 5.68 -3.02
C VAL A 126 4.38 5.83 -4.08
N ALA A 127 4.41 6.91 -4.82
CA ALA A 127 3.62 7.05 -6.05
C ALA A 127 4.57 7.32 -7.22
N THR A 128 4.39 6.61 -8.34
CA THR A 128 5.31 6.75 -9.48
C THR A 128 5.29 8.15 -10.09
N SER A 129 4.21 8.91 -9.87
CA SER A 129 4.06 10.30 -10.28
C SER A 129 4.65 11.33 -9.31
N ASP A 130 5.20 10.91 -8.19
CA ASP A 130 5.89 11.82 -7.27
C ASP A 130 7.26 12.23 -7.82
N PRO A 131 7.64 13.51 -7.79
CA PRO A 131 8.94 13.98 -8.26
C PRO A 131 10.12 13.23 -7.66
N GLU A 132 10.04 12.90 -6.37
CA GLU A 132 11.06 12.13 -5.66
C GLU A 132 11.24 10.70 -6.19
N PHE A 133 10.19 10.15 -6.82
CA PHE A 133 10.24 8.85 -7.47
C PHE A 133 10.71 8.96 -8.92
N TYR A 134 10.02 9.74 -9.75
CA TYR A 134 10.30 9.75 -11.19
C TYR A 134 11.60 10.43 -11.58
N LYS A 135 12.21 11.25 -10.72
CA LYS A 135 13.55 11.79 -10.96
C LYS A 135 14.59 10.70 -11.27
N TRP A 136 14.42 9.52 -10.69
CA TRP A 136 15.32 8.39 -10.95
C TRP A 136 15.08 7.75 -12.32
N ALA A 137 13.82 7.66 -12.75
CA ALA A 137 13.49 7.23 -14.11
C ALA A 137 14.10 8.20 -15.14
N GLN A 138 13.99 9.52 -14.89
CA GLN A 138 14.61 10.54 -15.73
C GLN A 138 16.15 10.46 -15.75
N TRP A 139 16.74 10.12 -14.61
CA TRP A 139 18.20 9.96 -14.52
C TRP A 139 18.70 8.73 -15.28
N ILE A 140 17.93 7.65 -15.31
CA ILE A 140 18.28 6.41 -16.05
C ILE A 140 18.15 6.63 -17.56
N PHE A 141 17.14 7.39 -18.00
CA PHE A 141 16.89 7.67 -19.42
C PHE A 141 17.95 8.58 -20.04
#